data_61ad29e0e7d9048fadecc6c8560e1c48
#
_entry.id   61ad29e0e7d9048fadecc6c8560e1c48
#
_cell.length_a   1.000
_cell.length_b   1.000
_cell.length_c   1.000
_cell.angle_alpha   90.00
_cell.angle_beta   90.00
_cell.angle_gamma   90.00
#
_symmetry.space_group_name_H-M   'P 1'
#
loop_
_entity.id
_entity.type
_entity.pdbx_description
1 polymer ?
#
loop_
_entity_poly.entity_id
_entity_poly.type
_entity_poly.pdbx_seq_one_letter_code
_entity_poly.pdbx_strand_id
1 'polypeptide(L)'
;MNIKTEVRPADAEGIARAAELLRQGELVALPTETVYGIAADARNGEAVSKIFVAKGRPQDNPLIVHVTGPEMLHGLVSEVPERAQLLMAAFCPGPLTIIMPRGPEVAAECCAGLDTVGIRMPSHPVARAVIEASGCAFAAPSANLSGKPSPTNAQDVFTDMDGRLPLILDGGECDWGVESTVVSVVGEKPTLFRPGHITLEDLERALGEEVDVSKAILEKLPEGAVVRSPGMKYKHYAPKADVTLLDGTFEQFKAYVDAHAAERPSCLCFTGEAEKLGVPCVEYGREGDGADQARHIFRSLRALDEQGDAVVYARCPQKDGLSMAVYNRLIRAAAFRVIEL
;
A
#
# COMPACT_ATOMS: atom_id res chain seq x y z
N MET A 1 16.30 -14.23 -19.59
CA MET A 1 17.59 -13.72 -19.05
C MET A 1 17.53 -13.85 -17.53
N ASN A 2 18.60 -14.34 -16.88
CA ASN A 2 18.68 -14.30 -15.42
C ASN A 2 18.95 -12.85 -15.02
N ILE A 3 17.96 -12.17 -14.44
CA ILE A 3 18.15 -10.82 -13.87
C ILE A 3 18.92 -11.01 -12.57
N LYS A 4 20.03 -10.29 -12.41
CA LYS A 4 20.72 -10.18 -11.11
C LYS A 4 20.23 -8.90 -10.44
N THR A 5 19.53 -9.03 -9.35
CA THR A 5 19.06 -7.87 -8.58
C THR A 5 20.22 -7.28 -7.78
N GLU A 6 20.45 -5.99 -7.98
CA GLU A 6 21.45 -5.22 -7.24
C GLU A 6 20.74 -4.40 -6.15
N VAL A 7 21.30 -4.35 -4.95
CA VAL A 7 20.87 -3.44 -3.88
C VAL A 7 21.93 -2.36 -3.74
N ARG A 8 21.54 -1.10 -3.89
CA ARG A 8 22.42 0.06 -3.75
C ARG A 8 21.88 1.06 -2.73
N PRO A 9 22.75 1.79 -2.03
CA PRO A 9 22.35 2.96 -1.27
C PRO A 9 21.61 3.97 -2.16
N ALA A 10 20.67 4.70 -1.58
CA ALA A 10 19.94 5.77 -2.27
C ALA A 10 20.74 7.08 -2.25
N ASP A 11 22.02 7.02 -2.58
CA ASP A 11 22.92 8.16 -2.78
C ASP A 11 22.85 8.69 -4.22
N ALA A 12 23.69 9.67 -4.55
CA ALA A 12 23.69 10.30 -5.88
C ALA A 12 23.97 9.30 -7.02
N GLU A 13 24.85 8.30 -6.80
CA GLU A 13 25.16 7.27 -7.82
C GLU A 13 24.02 6.29 -7.97
N GLY A 14 23.40 5.85 -6.86
CA GLY A 14 22.22 4.99 -6.86
C GLY A 14 21.04 5.66 -7.57
N ILE A 15 20.76 6.94 -7.28
CA ILE A 15 19.71 7.73 -7.93
C ILE A 15 19.96 7.87 -9.43
N ALA A 16 21.21 8.18 -9.83
CA ALA A 16 21.57 8.28 -11.25
C ALA A 16 21.38 6.96 -11.99
N ARG A 17 21.77 5.84 -11.37
CA ARG A 17 21.57 4.49 -11.92
C ARG A 17 20.10 4.13 -12.05
N ALA A 18 19.28 4.45 -11.05
CA ALA A 18 17.84 4.24 -11.08
C ALA A 18 17.19 5.03 -12.22
N ALA A 19 17.56 6.30 -12.37
CA ALA A 19 17.07 7.17 -13.45
C ALA A 19 17.45 6.65 -14.85
N GLU A 20 18.66 6.13 -15.02
CA GLU A 20 19.08 5.50 -16.26
C GLU A 20 18.22 4.27 -16.61
N LEU A 21 18.02 3.36 -15.66
CA LEU A 21 17.21 2.16 -15.85
C LEU A 21 15.76 2.49 -16.21
N LEU A 22 15.14 3.47 -15.53
CA LEU A 22 13.78 3.89 -15.84
C LEU A 22 13.67 4.46 -17.27
N ARG A 23 14.63 5.28 -17.72
CA ARG A 23 14.67 5.76 -19.12
C ARG A 23 14.86 4.64 -20.15
N GLN A 24 15.50 3.54 -19.76
CA GLN A 24 15.64 2.34 -20.58
C GLN A 24 14.40 1.44 -20.58
N GLY A 25 13.35 1.81 -19.85
CA GLY A 25 12.13 1.02 -19.66
C GLY A 25 12.33 -0.19 -18.76
N GLU A 26 13.29 -0.14 -17.84
CA GLU A 26 13.53 -1.17 -16.83
C GLU A 26 12.86 -0.81 -15.49
N LEU A 27 12.76 -1.79 -14.60
CA LEU A 27 12.15 -1.64 -13.28
C LEU A 27 13.17 -1.20 -12.23
N VAL A 28 12.72 -0.39 -11.27
CA VAL A 28 13.49 -0.03 -10.08
C VAL A 28 12.60 -0.13 -8.86
N ALA A 29 13.03 -0.79 -7.79
CA ALA A 29 12.37 -0.68 -6.50
C ALA A 29 13.00 0.45 -5.68
N LEU A 30 12.16 1.28 -5.06
CA LEU A 30 12.60 2.46 -4.31
C LEU A 30 11.67 2.79 -3.15
N PRO A 31 12.19 3.47 -2.09
CA PRO A 31 11.37 3.86 -0.95
C PRO A 31 10.46 5.04 -1.29
N THR A 32 9.29 5.02 -0.65
CA THR A 32 8.46 6.20 -0.44
C THR A 32 8.25 6.40 1.05
N GLU A 33 7.62 7.50 1.46
CA GLU A 33 7.27 7.72 2.86
C GLU A 33 6.29 6.66 3.40
N THR A 34 5.55 5.99 2.52
CA THR A 34 4.54 4.97 2.88
C THR A 34 5.09 3.55 2.89
N VAL A 35 5.44 3.03 1.71
CA VAL A 35 6.00 1.69 1.48
C VAL A 35 6.97 1.74 0.30
N TYR A 36 7.81 0.73 0.13
CA TYR A 36 8.60 0.59 -1.10
C TYR A 36 7.71 0.28 -2.30
N GLY A 37 8.00 0.93 -3.44
CA GLY A 37 7.31 0.75 -4.71
C GLY A 37 8.22 0.21 -5.80
N ILE A 38 7.64 -0.53 -6.78
CA ILE A 38 8.33 -0.88 -8.03
C ILE A 38 7.95 0.15 -9.09
N ALA A 39 8.91 0.96 -9.51
CA ALA A 39 8.73 2.01 -10.50
C ALA A 39 8.98 1.53 -11.93
N ALA A 40 8.14 1.96 -12.86
CA ALA A 40 8.35 1.93 -14.31
C ALA A 40 7.79 3.21 -14.93
N ASP A 41 8.33 3.68 -16.05
CA ASP A 41 7.78 4.85 -16.75
C ASP A 41 6.31 4.64 -17.10
N ALA A 42 5.44 5.49 -16.57
CA ALA A 42 3.98 5.39 -16.73
C ALA A 42 3.49 5.67 -18.15
N ARG A 43 4.34 6.24 -19.02
CA ARG A 43 4.06 6.44 -20.44
C ARG A 43 4.45 5.25 -21.31
N ASN A 44 5.26 4.33 -20.77
CA ASN A 44 5.76 3.17 -21.49
C ASN A 44 5.01 1.89 -21.08
N GLY A 45 4.06 1.44 -21.91
CA GLY A 45 3.24 0.26 -21.64
C GLY A 45 4.03 -1.04 -21.50
N GLU A 46 5.14 -1.18 -22.24
CA GLU A 46 6.02 -2.36 -22.11
C GLU A 46 6.72 -2.37 -20.74
N ALA A 47 7.22 -1.21 -20.29
CA ALA A 47 7.82 -1.08 -18.97
C ALA A 47 6.82 -1.34 -17.85
N VAL A 48 5.60 -0.79 -17.97
CA VAL A 48 4.50 -1.04 -17.02
C VAL A 48 4.12 -2.51 -16.97
N SER A 49 4.06 -3.19 -18.13
CA SER A 49 3.77 -4.62 -18.20
C SER A 49 4.80 -5.48 -17.46
N LYS A 50 6.07 -5.09 -17.41
CA LYS A 50 7.10 -5.76 -16.61
C LYS A 50 6.77 -5.76 -15.11
N ILE A 51 6.09 -4.72 -14.57
CA ILE A 51 5.65 -4.67 -13.17
C ILE A 51 4.73 -5.87 -12.85
N PHE A 52 3.75 -6.12 -13.70
CA PHE A 52 2.79 -7.21 -13.49
C PHE A 52 3.49 -8.58 -13.53
N VAL A 53 4.42 -8.76 -14.47
CA VAL A 53 5.23 -9.98 -14.57
C VAL A 53 6.10 -10.17 -13.31
N ALA A 54 6.85 -9.14 -12.90
CA ALA A 54 7.73 -9.20 -11.73
C ALA A 54 6.96 -9.54 -10.44
N LYS A 55 5.77 -8.99 -10.27
CA LYS A 55 4.91 -9.21 -9.09
C LYS A 55 4.09 -10.50 -9.16
N GLY A 56 3.93 -11.12 -10.32
CA GLY A 56 2.89 -12.13 -10.53
C GLY A 56 1.48 -11.56 -10.30
N ARG A 57 1.24 -10.30 -10.72
CA ARG A 57 -0.01 -9.57 -10.48
C ARG A 57 -0.91 -9.61 -11.71
N PRO A 58 -2.23 -9.84 -11.58
CA PRO A 58 -3.18 -9.65 -12.67
C PRO A 58 -3.23 -8.19 -13.15
N GLN A 59 -3.43 -7.99 -14.47
CA GLN A 59 -3.47 -6.65 -15.08
C GLN A 59 -4.79 -5.91 -14.90
N ASP A 60 -5.79 -6.52 -14.28
CA ASP A 60 -7.12 -5.96 -14.01
C ASP A 60 -7.17 -5.06 -12.76
N ASN A 61 -6.02 -4.67 -12.21
CA ASN A 61 -5.89 -3.88 -11.00
C ASN A 61 -5.00 -2.65 -11.29
N PRO A 62 -5.58 -1.43 -11.32
CA PRO A 62 -4.87 -0.23 -11.75
C PRO A 62 -3.63 0.08 -10.90
N LEU A 63 -2.72 0.88 -11.43
CA LEU A 63 -1.51 1.37 -10.77
C LEU A 63 -1.65 2.85 -10.46
N ILE A 64 -0.84 3.33 -9.51
CA ILE A 64 -0.75 4.74 -9.13
C ILE A 64 0.45 5.36 -9.83
N VAL A 65 0.23 6.49 -10.50
CA VAL A 65 1.28 7.26 -11.16
C VAL A 65 1.85 8.29 -10.19
N HIS A 66 3.16 8.31 -10.05
CA HIS A 66 3.90 9.19 -9.15
C HIS A 66 4.57 10.31 -9.92
N VAL A 67 4.43 11.54 -9.43
CA VAL A 67 4.98 12.76 -9.99
C VAL A 67 5.58 13.64 -8.88
N THR A 68 6.40 14.63 -9.23
CA THR A 68 6.98 15.56 -8.24
C THR A 68 6.18 16.85 -8.06
N GLY A 69 5.36 17.23 -9.05
CA GLY A 69 4.58 18.46 -8.97
C GLY A 69 3.47 18.54 -10.03
N PRO A 70 2.62 19.58 -9.93
CA PRO A 70 1.50 19.79 -10.85
C PRO A 70 1.93 19.96 -12.32
N GLU A 71 3.14 20.43 -12.57
CA GLU A 71 3.71 20.62 -13.90
C GLU A 71 3.84 19.31 -14.68
N MET A 72 4.00 18.18 -13.98
CA MET A 72 4.08 16.86 -14.60
C MET A 72 2.71 16.28 -14.96
N LEU A 73 1.59 16.89 -14.54
CA LEU A 73 0.24 16.38 -14.80
C LEU A 73 -0.18 16.50 -16.27
N HIS A 74 0.48 17.39 -17.03
CA HIS A 74 0.19 17.56 -18.45
C HIS A 74 0.32 16.23 -19.21
N GLY A 75 -0.72 15.88 -19.96
CA GLY A 75 -0.80 14.62 -20.68
C GLY A 75 -1.12 13.38 -19.83
N LEU A 76 -0.87 13.41 -18.51
CA LEU A 76 -1.21 12.32 -17.59
C LEU A 76 -2.68 12.35 -17.16
N VAL A 77 -3.24 13.55 -17.01
CA VAL A 77 -4.67 13.76 -16.76
C VAL A 77 -5.25 14.63 -17.86
N SER A 78 -6.52 14.43 -18.20
CA SER A 78 -7.23 15.24 -19.19
C SER A 78 -7.68 16.58 -18.62
N GLU A 79 -7.93 16.62 -17.31
CA GLU A 79 -8.27 17.81 -16.53
C GLU A 79 -7.82 17.64 -15.08
N VAL A 80 -7.65 18.76 -14.37
CA VAL A 80 -7.42 18.79 -12.93
C VAL A 80 -8.64 19.45 -12.27
N PRO A 81 -9.61 18.65 -11.75
CA PRO A 81 -10.81 19.20 -11.11
C PRO A 81 -10.47 20.09 -9.91
N GLU A 82 -11.36 21.03 -9.56
CA GLU A 82 -11.18 21.94 -8.42
C GLU A 82 -10.96 21.16 -7.11
N ARG A 83 -11.72 20.09 -6.88
CA ARG A 83 -11.54 19.18 -5.74
C ARG A 83 -10.10 18.60 -5.68
N ALA A 84 -9.52 18.25 -6.84
CA ALA A 84 -8.13 17.77 -6.87
C ALA A 84 -7.16 18.88 -6.49
N GLN A 85 -7.37 20.12 -6.95
CA GLN A 85 -6.53 21.27 -6.61
C GLN A 85 -6.55 21.55 -5.10
N LEU A 86 -7.74 21.52 -4.46
CA LEU A 86 -7.89 21.69 -3.01
C LEU A 86 -7.12 20.60 -2.24
N LEU A 87 -7.28 19.32 -2.63
CA LEU A 87 -6.59 18.22 -1.99
C LEU A 87 -5.08 18.25 -2.20
N MET A 88 -4.62 18.62 -3.40
CA MET A 88 -3.18 18.80 -3.66
C MET A 88 -2.59 19.93 -2.83
N ALA A 89 -3.28 21.05 -2.71
CA ALA A 89 -2.84 22.17 -1.88
C ALA A 89 -2.74 21.82 -0.39
N ALA A 90 -3.63 20.95 0.10
CA ALA A 90 -3.67 20.54 1.50
C ALA A 90 -2.66 19.45 1.87
N PHE A 91 -2.42 18.48 0.96
CA PHE A 91 -1.76 17.22 1.32
C PHE A 91 -0.61 16.81 0.39
N CYS A 92 -0.25 17.58 -0.63
CA CYS A 92 0.87 17.25 -1.51
C CYS A 92 2.06 18.22 -1.31
N PRO A 93 3.29 17.67 -1.29
CA PRO A 93 3.63 16.26 -1.40
C PRO A 93 3.30 15.47 -0.14
N GLY A 94 2.82 14.21 -0.32
CA GLY A 94 2.40 13.38 0.81
C GLY A 94 1.71 12.08 0.43
N PRO A 95 1.11 11.38 1.42
CA PRO A 95 0.57 10.04 1.26
C PRO A 95 -0.87 10.05 0.72
N LEU A 96 -1.18 10.92 -0.20
CA LEU A 96 -2.49 11.01 -0.86
C LEU A 96 -2.38 10.64 -2.34
N THR A 97 -3.29 9.77 -2.78
CA THR A 97 -3.52 9.46 -4.19
C THR A 97 -4.88 10.00 -4.58
N ILE A 98 -4.91 10.82 -5.63
CA ILE A 98 -6.13 11.43 -6.16
C ILE A 98 -6.45 10.79 -7.51
N ILE A 99 -7.63 10.16 -7.63
CA ILE A 99 -8.10 9.60 -8.89
C ILE A 99 -8.78 10.72 -9.69
N MET A 100 -8.25 10.96 -10.89
CA MET A 100 -8.68 11.99 -11.83
C MET A 100 -8.94 11.40 -13.22
N PRO A 101 -9.62 12.13 -14.14
CA PRO A 101 -9.80 11.69 -15.51
C PRO A 101 -8.45 11.47 -16.21
N ARG A 102 -8.30 10.32 -16.87
CA ARG A 102 -7.07 9.89 -17.53
C ARG A 102 -6.72 10.78 -18.71
N GLY A 103 -5.46 11.16 -18.83
CA GLY A 103 -4.89 11.82 -20.01
C GLY A 103 -4.37 10.81 -21.05
N PRO A 104 -4.09 11.31 -22.28
CA PRO A 104 -3.70 10.45 -23.40
C PRO A 104 -2.31 9.82 -23.29
N GLU A 105 -1.42 10.35 -22.45
CA GLU A 105 -0.04 9.89 -22.35
C GLU A 105 0.15 8.75 -21.33
N VAL A 106 -0.86 8.46 -20.48
CA VAL A 106 -0.77 7.33 -19.56
C VAL A 106 -0.97 6.03 -20.32
N ALA A 107 -0.03 5.11 -20.18
CA ALA A 107 -0.13 3.78 -20.77
C ALA A 107 -1.41 3.06 -20.30
N ALA A 108 -2.08 2.35 -21.20
CA ALA A 108 -3.35 1.66 -20.92
C ALA A 108 -3.20 0.66 -19.77
N GLU A 109 -2.05 0.04 -19.67
CA GLU A 109 -1.68 -0.94 -18.65
C GLU A 109 -1.72 -0.36 -17.23
N CYS A 110 -1.50 0.95 -17.07
CA CYS A 110 -1.63 1.62 -15.75
C CYS A 110 -3.06 1.64 -15.24
N CYS A 111 -4.04 1.68 -16.15
CA CYS A 111 -5.42 2.03 -15.83
C CYS A 111 -6.37 0.85 -15.77
N ALA A 112 -5.94 -0.37 -16.11
CA ALA A 112 -6.77 -1.58 -16.09
C ALA A 112 -8.11 -1.41 -16.85
N GLY A 113 -8.09 -0.67 -17.98
CA GLY A 113 -9.27 -0.39 -18.82
C GLY A 113 -10.17 0.74 -18.30
N LEU A 114 -9.78 1.45 -17.24
CA LEU A 114 -10.53 2.61 -16.74
C LEU A 114 -10.18 3.88 -17.51
N ASP A 115 -11.11 4.82 -17.54
CA ASP A 115 -10.97 6.20 -18.03
C ASP A 115 -10.39 7.17 -16.97
N THR A 116 -9.91 6.63 -15.87
CA THR A 116 -9.34 7.36 -14.74
C THR A 116 -7.93 6.86 -14.40
N VAL A 117 -7.15 7.70 -13.74
CA VAL A 117 -5.80 7.42 -13.25
C VAL A 117 -5.63 7.97 -11.84
N GLY A 118 -4.98 7.18 -10.96
CA GLY A 118 -4.57 7.64 -9.64
C GLY A 118 -3.23 8.35 -9.72
N ILE A 119 -3.16 9.61 -9.28
CA ILE A 119 -1.95 10.42 -9.23
C ILE A 119 -1.53 10.64 -7.77
N ARG A 120 -0.23 10.52 -7.51
CA ARG A 120 0.37 10.79 -6.20
C ARG A 120 1.64 11.63 -6.35
N MET A 121 1.85 12.52 -5.40
CA MET A 121 3.09 13.29 -5.24
C MET A 121 3.78 12.85 -3.95
N PRO A 122 4.71 11.86 -3.98
CA PRO A 122 5.35 11.38 -2.76
C PRO A 122 6.20 12.46 -2.09
N SER A 123 6.27 12.44 -0.76
CA SER A 123 7.12 13.37 0.00
C SER A 123 8.55 12.83 0.20
N HIS A 124 8.79 11.54 0.00
CA HIS A 124 10.09 10.92 0.24
C HIS A 124 11.17 11.48 -0.72
N PRO A 125 12.31 11.96 -0.19
CA PRO A 125 13.33 12.64 -1.00
C PRO A 125 13.91 11.74 -2.10
N VAL A 126 14.11 10.44 -1.85
CA VAL A 126 14.64 9.49 -2.84
C VAL A 126 13.68 9.33 -4.02
N ALA A 127 12.38 9.10 -3.74
CA ALA A 127 11.38 8.96 -4.81
C ALA A 127 11.32 10.21 -5.68
N ARG A 128 11.32 11.39 -5.07
CA ARG A 128 11.32 12.68 -5.77
C ARG A 128 12.57 12.87 -6.61
N ALA A 129 13.76 12.61 -6.03
CA ALA A 129 15.03 12.74 -6.75
C ALA A 129 15.12 11.80 -7.97
N VAL A 130 14.60 10.56 -7.86
CA VAL A 130 14.56 9.62 -8.99
C VAL A 130 13.60 10.10 -10.09
N ILE A 131 12.41 10.63 -9.74
CA ILE A 131 11.47 11.23 -10.72
C ILE A 131 12.15 12.38 -11.44
N GLU A 132 12.76 13.31 -10.71
CA GLU A 132 13.45 14.48 -11.26
C GLU A 132 14.64 14.08 -12.15
N ALA A 133 15.50 13.17 -11.67
CA ALA A 133 16.67 12.72 -12.44
C ALA A 133 16.31 11.91 -13.70
N SER A 134 15.22 11.14 -13.67
CA SER A 134 14.77 10.38 -14.84
C SER A 134 13.95 11.20 -15.81
N GLY A 135 13.25 12.24 -15.33
CA GLY A 135 12.22 12.96 -16.08
C GLY A 135 10.95 12.12 -16.33
N CYS A 136 10.85 10.94 -15.72
CA CYS A 136 9.71 10.03 -15.90
C CYS A 136 8.70 10.19 -14.77
N ALA A 137 7.41 10.37 -15.10
CA ALA A 137 6.36 9.98 -14.18
C ALA A 137 6.34 8.45 -14.10
N PHE A 138 6.35 7.86 -12.91
CA PHE A 138 6.40 6.41 -12.84
C PHE A 138 5.16 5.78 -12.21
N ALA A 139 4.66 4.71 -12.84
CA ALA A 139 3.69 3.81 -12.23
C ALA A 139 4.38 3.00 -11.14
N ALA A 140 3.85 3.01 -9.91
CA ALA A 140 4.47 2.25 -8.82
C ALA A 140 3.45 1.62 -7.86
N PRO A 141 3.19 0.32 -7.97
CA PRO A 141 2.61 -0.47 -6.88
C PRO A 141 3.67 -0.79 -5.81
N SER A 142 3.24 -1.30 -4.65
CA SER A 142 4.16 -1.79 -3.61
C SER A 142 5.12 -2.87 -4.12
N ALA A 143 6.34 -2.94 -3.57
CA ALA A 143 7.43 -3.78 -4.07
C ALA A 143 7.45 -5.20 -3.51
N ASN A 144 6.29 -5.85 -3.38
CA ASN A 144 6.11 -7.23 -2.92
C ASN A 144 5.57 -8.14 -4.03
N LEU A 145 5.72 -9.45 -3.88
CA LEU A 145 4.94 -10.43 -4.65
C LEU A 145 3.45 -10.23 -4.39
N SER A 146 2.62 -10.40 -5.41
CA SER A 146 1.17 -10.19 -5.31
C SER A 146 0.57 -11.02 -4.16
N GLY A 147 -0.22 -10.38 -3.30
CA GLY A 147 -0.86 -11.01 -2.15
C GLY A 147 -0.08 -10.90 -0.83
N LYS A 148 1.24 -10.77 -0.85
CA LYS A 148 2.06 -10.62 0.37
C LYS A 148 1.94 -9.22 1.01
N PRO A 149 2.33 -9.06 2.29
CA PRO A 149 2.42 -7.76 2.95
C PRO A 149 3.38 -6.81 2.23
N SER A 150 3.01 -5.51 2.16
CA SER A 150 3.86 -4.51 1.50
C SER A 150 5.18 -4.33 2.25
N PRO A 151 6.32 -4.19 1.54
CA PRO A 151 7.62 -4.02 2.18
C PRO A 151 7.82 -2.56 2.62
N THR A 152 8.42 -2.39 3.80
CA THR A 152 8.76 -1.08 4.38
C THR A 152 10.27 -0.86 4.48
N ASN A 153 11.08 -1.81 4.04
CA ASN A 153 12.54 -1.72 3.96
C ASN A 153 13.07 -2.47 2.72
N ALA A 154 14.32 -2.25 2.36
CA ALA A 154 14.96 -2.83 1.19
C ALA A 154 15.17 -4.35 1.29
N GLN A 155 15.37 -4.88 2.51
CA GLN A 155 15.57 -6.32 2.74
C GLN A 155 14.30 -7.11 2.42
N ASP A 156 13.13 -6.62 2.82
CA ASP A 156 11.84 -7.22 2.48
C ASP A 156 11.59 -7.22 0.98
N VAL A 157 11.97 -6.11 0.30
CA VAL A 157 11.92 -6.03 -1.17
C VAL A 157 12.83 -7.08 -1.79
N PHE A 158 14.07 -7.21 -1.33
CA PHE A 158 15.01 -8.20 -1.86
C PHE A 158 14.47 -9.62 -1.69
N THR A 159 13.92 -9.94 -0.52
CA THR A 159 13.31 -11.26 -0.24
C THR A 159 12.20 -11.63 -1.25
N ASP A 160 11.43 -10.65 -1.69
CA ASP A 160 10.31 -10.89 -2.61
C ASP A 160 10.70 -10.75 -4.10
N MET A 161 11.70 -9.90 -4.43
CA MET A 161 11.95 -9.43 -5.79
C MET A 161 13.32 -9.81 -6.35
N ASP A 162 14.16 -10.55 -5.62
CA ASP A 162 15.43 -11.04 -6.16
C ASP A 162 15.21 -11.84 -7.45
N GLY A 163 16.01 -11.54 -8.48
CA GLY A 163 15.91 -12.13 -9.80
C GLY A 163 14.75 -11.63 -10.68
N ARG A 164 13.96 -10.61 -10.21
CA ARG A 164 12.75 -10.12 -10.89
C ARG A 164 12.86 -8.68 -11.39
N LEU A 165 13.77 -7.90 -10.83
CA LEU A 165 14.07 -6.53 -11.25
C LEU A 165 15.56 -6.23 -11.05
N PRO A 166 16.13 -5.28 -11.82
CA PRO A 166 17.59 -5.08 -11.82
C PRO A 166 18.11 -4.32 -10.61
N LEU A 167 17.33 -3.41 -9.98
CA LEU A 167 17.83 -2.51 -8.95
C LEU A 167 16.82 -2.27 -7.82
N ILE A 168 17.31 -2.36 -6.59
CA ILE A 168 16.64 -1.90 -5.37
C ILE A 168 17.49 -0.74 -4.80
N LEU A 169 16.89 0.43 -4.62
CA LEU A 169 17.50 1.53 -3.87
C LEU A 169 17.16 1.38 -2.40
N ASP A 170 18.18 1.24 -1.56
CA ASP A 170 18.03 1.23 -0.11
C ASP A 170 18.09 2.65 0.43
N GLY A 171 16.96 3.17 0.86
CA GLY A 171 16.81 4.47 1.53
C GLY A 171 16.34 4.35 2.97
N GLY A 172 16.49 3.16 3.58
CA GLY A 172 16.07 2.90 4.95
C GLY A 172 14.61 2.45 5.10
N GLU A 173 14.12 2.51 6.32
CA GLU A 173 12.73 2.16 6.65
C GLU A 173 11.76 3.29 6.25
N CYS A 174 10.56 2.91 5.79
CA CYS A 174 9.50 3.86 5.49
C CYS A 174 8.88 4.41 6.79
N ASP A 175 8.60 5.71 6.83
CA ASP A 175 8.15 6.40 8.04
C ASP A 175 6.73 5.99 8.49
N TRP A 176 5.84 5.68 7.53
CA TRP A 176 4.39 5.58 7.76
C TRP A 176 3.82 4.17 7.70
N GLY A 177 4.47 3.25 7.03
CA GLY A 177 4.24 1.81 7.11
C GLY A 177 3.01 1.27 6.35
N VAL A 178 1.98 2.08 6.05
CA VAL A 178 0.82 1.68 5.21
C VAL A 178 0.74 2.54 3.97
N GLU A 179 0.14 2.01 2.90
CA GLU A 179 0.03 2.71 1.62
C GLU A 179 -0.84 3.97 1.73
N SER A 180 -0.71 4.86 0.72
CA SER A 180 -1.44 6.12 0.62
C SER A 180 -2.95 5.97 0.75
N THR A 181 -3.60 6.99 1.28
CA THR A 181 -5.05 7.21 1.10
C THR A 181 -5.35 7.34 -0.38
N VAL A 182 -6.47 6.76 -0.84
CA VAL A 182 -6.93 6.86 -2.23
C VAL A 182 -8.34 7.43 -2.25
N VAL A 183 -8.48 8.60 -2.86
CA VAL A 183 -9.77 9.28 -3.04
C VAL A 183 -10.01 9.57 -4.53
N SER A 184 -11.24 9.36 -4.98
CA SER A 184 -11.68 9.80 -6.31
C SER A 184 -12.38 11.15 -6.19
N VAL A 185 -12.03 12.04 -7.10
CA VAL A 185 -12.74 13.32 -7.28
C VAL A 185 -13.62 13.33 -8.53
N VAL A 186 -13.73 12.17 -9.18
CA VAL A 186 -14.57 11.98 -10.38
C VAL A 186 -15.96 11.55 -9.96
N GLY A 187 -16.97 12.21 -10.51
CA GLY A 187 -18.39 11.96 -10.21
C GLY A 187 -19.04 13.07 -9.38
N GLU A 188 -20.28 12.83 -8.96
CA GLU A 188 -21.07 13.82 -8.22
C GLU A 188 -20.49 14.13 -6.86
N LYS A 189 -20.01 13.08 -6.13
CA LYS A 189 -19.36 13.20 -4.83
C LYS A 189 -17.96 12.61 -4.86
N PRO A 190 -17.01 13.15 -4.08
CA PRO A 190 -15.74 12.52 -3.87
C PRO A 190 -15.93 11.20 -3.11
N THR A 191 -15.11 10.19 -3.40
CA THR A 191 -15.26 8.85 -2.82
C THR A 191 -13.91 8.33 -2.32
N LEU A 192 -13.84 7.97 -1.04
CA LEU A 192 -12.70 7.28 -0.43
C LEU A 192 -12.72 5.81 -0.85
N PHE A 193 -11.66 5.35 -1.54
CA PHE A 193 -11.49 3.95 -1.95
C PHE A 193 -10.52 3.15 -1.09
N ARG A 194 -9.57 3.82 -0.45
CA ARG A 194 -8.62 3.17 0.45
C ARG A 194 -8.22 4.12 1.57
N PRO A 195 -8.45 3.78 2.84
CA PRO A 195 -7.99 4.58 3.98
C PRO A 195 -6.46 4.50 4.11
N GLY A 196 -5.85 5.57 4.58
CA GLY A 196 -4.43 5.74 4.83
C GLY A 196 -4.19 6.85 5.85
N HIS A 197 -3.02 7.48 5.81
CA HIS A 197 -2.65 8.53 6.76
C HIS A 197 -3.48 9.83 6.64
N ILE A 198 -4.00 10.13 5.45
CA ILE A 198 -4.99 11.20 5.31
C ILE A 198 -6.34 10.56 5.60
N THR A 199 -6.97 10.99 6.68
CA THR A 199 -8.23 10.40 7.17
C THR A 199 -9.44 10.92 6.40
N LEU A 200 -10.61 10.30 6.61
CA LEU A 200 -11.87 10.76 6.03
C LEU A 200 -12.17 12.21 6.44
N GLU A 201 -11.99 12.49 7.72
CA GLU A 201 -12.23 13.80 8.32
C GLU A 201 -11.28 14.88 7.76
N ASP A 202 -10.04 14.50 7.45
CA ASP A 202 -9.08 15.41 6.79
C ASP A 202 -9.52 15.75 5.37
N LEU A 203 -10.00 14.75 4.60
CA LEU A 203 -10.51 14.94 3.24
C LEU A 203 -11.74 15.84 3.25
N GLU A 204 -12.73 15.57 4.11
CA GLU A 204 -13.95 16.38 4.24
C GLU A 204 -13.64 17.82 4.65
N ARG A 205 -12.70 18.00 5.59
CA ARG A 205 -12.26 19.34 6.02
C ARG A 205 -11.61 20.12 4.87
N ALA A 206 -10.77 19.46 4.06
CA ALA A 206 -10.09 20.12 2.96
C ALA A 206 -11.02 20.44 1.80
N LEU A 207 -12.01 19.60 1.54
CA LEU A 207 -12.98 19.77 0.46
C LEU A 207 -14.16 20.66 0.85
N GLY A 208 -14.49 20.77 2.14
CA GLY A 208 -15.68 21.47 2.63
C GLY A 208 -17.01 20.76 2.29
N GLU A 209 -16.96 19.48 1.95
CA GLU A 209 -18.11 18.63 1.60
C GLU A 209 -17.93 17.20 2.11
N GLU A 210 -19.02 16.43 2.18
CA GLU A 210 -19.00 15.03 2.56
C GLU A 210 -18.27 14.18 1.51
N VAL A 211 -17.52 13.19 1.98
CA VAL A 211 -16.81 12.20 1.15
C VAL A 211 -17.46 10.83 1.33
N ASP A 212 -17.95 10.26 0.25
CA ASP A 212 -18.51 8.91 0.27
C ASP A 212 -17.42 7.88 0.60
N VAL A 213 -17.80 6.86 1.37
CA VAL A 213 -16.90 5.74 1.70
C VAL A 213 -17.27 4.53 0.87
N SER A 214 -16.33 4.04 0.07
CA SER A 214 -16.57 2.85 -0.75
C SER A 214 -16.84 1.62 0.13
N LYS A 215 -17.92 0.90 -0.13
CA LYS A 215 -18.23 -0.37 0.57
C LYS A 215 -17.09 -1.38 0.51
N ALA A 216 -16.29 -1.35 -0.56
CA ALA A 216 -15.12 -2.20 -0.71
C ALA A 216 -14.04 -2.01 0.37
N ILE A 217 -14.11 -0.98 1.19
CA ILE A 217 -13.19 -0.79 2.33
C ILE A 217 -13.45 -1.83 3.42
N LEU A 218 -14.71 -2.11 3.71
CA LEU A 218 -15.14 -2.98 4.81
C LEU A 218 -15.72 -4.33 4.35
N GLU A 219 -16.13 -4.41 3.09
CA GLU A 219 -16.82 -5.58 2.54
C GLU A 219 -16.02 -6.21 1.40
N LYS A 220 -16.17 -7.52 1.24
CA LYS A 220 -15.63 -8.23 0.08
C LYS A 220 -16.41 -7.83 -1.17
N LEU A 221 -15.69 -7.39 -2.21
CA LEU A 221 -16.32 -7.09 -3.49
C LEU A 221 -16.96 -8.34 -4.10
N PRO A 222 -18.16 -8.21 -4.73
CA PRO A 222 -18.74 -9.28 -5.51
C PRO A 222 -17.82 -9.73 -6.66
N GLU A 223 -17.98 -10.99 -7.07
CA GLU A 223 -17.26 -11.50 -8.23
C GLU A 223 -17.66 -10.72 -9.50
N GLY A 224 -16.66 -10.29 -10.28
CA GLY A 224 -16.90 -9.45 -11.49
C GLY A 224 -17.00 -7.94 -11.23
N ALA A 225 -16.90 -7.48 -9.98
CA ALA A 225 -16.91 -6.04 -9.69
C ALA A 225 -15.71 -5.31 -10.32
N VAL A 226 -15.96 -4.10 -10.81
CA VAL A 226 -14.92 -3.24 -11.38
C VAL A 226 -14.02 -2.71 -10.26
N VAL A 227 -12.71 -2.93 -10.41
CA VAL A 227 -11.69 -2.46 -9.46
C VAL A 227 -11.28 -1.04 -9.81
N ARG A 228 -11.69 -0.07 -9.00
CA ARG A 228 -11.41 1.36 -9.23
C ARG A 228 -10.15 1.87 -8.52
N SER A 229 -9.56 1.07 -7.62
CA SER A 229 -8.38 1.42 -6.85
C SER A 229 -7.54 0.18 -6.53
N PRO A 230 -6.21 0.29 -6.40
CA PRO A 230 -5.36 -0.81 -5.95
C PRO A 230 -5.80 -1.35 -4.59
N GLY A 231 -5.74 -2.68 -4.41
CA GLY A 231 -6.02 -3.33 -3.12
C GLY A 231 -7.49 -3.67 -2.85
N MET A 232 -8.41 -3.52 -3.83
CA MET A 232 -9.85 -3.75 -3.60
C MET A 232 -10.31 -5.19 -3.82
N LYS A 233 -9.71 -5.97 -4.73
CA LYS A 233 -10.32 -7.20 -5.27
C LYS A 233 -9.76 -8.49 -4.69
N TYR A 234 -8.45 -8.60 -4.55
CA TYR A 234 -7.78 -9.86 -4.22
C TYR A 234 -7.49 -9.98 -2.73
N LYS A 235 -7.19 -11.21 -2.27
CA LYS A 235 -6.56 -11.42 -0.97
C LYS A 235 -5.24 -10.63 -0.97
N HIS A 236 -5.14 -9.61 -0.15
CA HIS A 236 -3.99 -8.72 -0.07
C HIS A 236 -3.41 -8.76 1.34
N TYR A 237 -2.11 -8.49 1.43
CA TYR A 237 -1.40 -8.37 2.72
C TYR A 237 -1.40 -9.65 3.55
N ALA A 238 -1.79 -10.77 2.94
CA ALA A 238 -1.99 -12.00 3.69
C ALA A 238 -0.66 -12.72 3.91
N PRO A 239 -0.33 -13.05 5.15
CA PRO A 239 0.66 -14.06 5.44
C PRO A 239 0.18 -15.43 4.93
N LYS A 240 1.04 -16.44 4.97
CA LYS A 240 0.66 -17.83 4.70
C LYS A 240 -0.28 -18.37 5.77
N ALA A 241 -0.13 -17.85 6.99
CA ALA A 241 -0.97 -18.17 8.13
C ALA A 241 -2.45 -17.86 7.88
N ASP A 242 -3.30 -18.63 8.53
CA ASP A 242 -4.74 -18.42 8.57
C ASP A 242 -5.07 -17.40 9.68
N VAL A 243 -5.23 -16.13 9.29
CA VAL A 243 -5.51 -15.04 10.24
C VAL A 243 -7.00 -14.91 10.48
N THR A 244 -7.40 -14.75 11.75
CA THR A 244 -8.75 -14.39 12.18
C THR A 244 -8.67 -13.18 13.11
N LEU A 245 -9.42 -12.12 12.79
CA LEU A 245 -9.57 -10.96 13.69
C LEU A 245 -10.56 -11.29 14.78
N LEU A 246 -10.17 -10.97 16.02
CA LEU A 246 -11.03 -11.07 17.19
C LEU A 246 -11.32 -9.65 17.70
N ASP A 247 -12.59 -9.26 17.62
CA ASP A 247 -13.06 -7.92 18.01
C ASP A 247 -13.66 -7.98 19.40
N GLY A 248 -12.98 -7.41 20.38
CA GLY A 248 -13.36 -7.43 21.78
C GLY A 248 -12.28 -6.86 22.70
N THR A 249 -12.50 -6.94 24.01
CA THR A 249 -11.52 -6.52 25.02
C THR A 249 -10.33 -7.50 25.06
N PHE A 250 -9.24 -7.08 25.73
CA PHE A 250 -8.09 -7.98 25.91
C PHE A 250 -8.47 -9.26 26.67
N GLU A 251 -9.31 -9.15 27.70
CA GLU A 251 -9.77 -10.28 28.50
C GLU A 251 -10.56 -11.28 27.66
N GLN A 252 -11.46 -10.81 26.79
CA GLN A 252 -12.21 -11.66 25.87
C GLN A 252 -11.28 -12.30 24.85
N PHE A 253 -10.35 -11.55 24.27
CA PHE A 253 -9.34 -12.06 23.35
C PHE A 253 -8.52 -13.18 23.99
N LYS A 254 -7.98 -12.95 25.20
CA LYS A 254 -7.22 -13.95 25.95
C LYS A 254 -8.04 -15.19 26.22
N ALA A 255 -9.28 -15.03 26.69
CA ALA A 255 -10.17 -16.17 26.97
C ALA A 255 -10.44 -17.01 25.72
N TYR A 256 -10.60 -16.35 24.56
CA TYR A 256 -10.78 -17.03 23.27
C TYR A 256 -9.52 -17.83 22.89
N VAL A 257 -8.34 -17.20 22.97
CA VAL A 257 -7.05 -17.86 22.69
C VAL A 257 -6.83 -19.08 23.60
N ASP A 258 -7.08 -18.92 24.91
CA ASP A 258 -6.93 -20.01 25.88
C ASP A 258 -7.89 -21.19 25.57
N ALA A 259 -9.12 -20.90 25.16
CA ALA A 259 -10.11 -21.92 24.76
C ALA A 259 -9.73 -22.65 23.47
N HIS A 260 -8.92 -22.04 22.61
CA HIS A 260 -8.48 -22.63 21.33
C HIS A 260 -7.00 -23.05 21.34
N ALA A 261 -6.39 -23.22 22.51
CA ALA A 261 -4.99 -23.60 22.68
C ALA A 261 -4.61 -24.93 21.96
N ALA A 262 -5.58 -25.84 21.76
CA ALA A 262 -5.37 -27.08 21.02
C ALA A 262 -4.99 -26.87 19.55
N GLU A 263 -5.35 -25.73 18.95
CA GLU A 263 -5.00 -25.34 17.59
C GLU A 263 -3.56 -24.84 17.48
N ARG A 264 -2.85 -24.65 18.61
CA ARG A 264 -1.51 -24.07 18.71
C ARG A 264 -1.40 -22.73 17.99
N PRO A 265 -2.27 -21.76 18.32
CA PRO A 265 -2.27 -20.49 17.64
C PRO A 265 -1.07 -19.63 18.03
N SER A 266 -0.66 -18.74 17.13
CA SER A 266 0.11 -17.54 17.46
C SER A 266 -0.82 -16.34 17.52
N CYS A 267 -0.39 -15.26 18.20
CA CYS A 267 -1.17 -14.04 18.30
C CYS A 267 -0.49 -12.87 17.62
N LEU A 268 -1.29 -12.05 16.95
CA LEU A 268 -0.94 -10.70 16.53
C LEU A 268 -1.65 -9.73 17.49
N CYS A 269 -0.89 -9.10 18.39
CA CYS A 269 -1.45 -8.38 19.53
C CYS A 269 -0.87 -6.95 19.68
N PHE A 270 -1.42 -6.19 20.61
CA PHE A 270 -0.89 -4.87 20.91
C PHE A 270 0.35 -4.95 21.82
N THR A 271 1.15 -3.90 21.78
CA THR A 271 2.38 -3.81 22.59
C THR A 271 2.09 -3.96 24.09
N GLY A 272 2.81 -4.87 24.74
CA GLY A 272 2.66 -5.19 26.17
C GLY A 272 1.57 -6.23 26.48
N GLU A 273 0.91 -6.83 25.47
CA GLU A 273 -0.02 -7.95 25.66
C GLU A 273 0.67 -9.32 25.55
N ALA A 274 1.77 -9.42 24.81
CA ALA A 274 2.44 -10.68 24.50
C ALA A 274 2.82 -11.49 25.74
N GLU A 275 3.35 -10.85 26.78
CA GLU A 275 3.76 -11.49 28.04
C GLU A 275 2.58 -12.12 28.81
N LYS A 276 1.33 -11.72 28.50
CA LYS A 276 0.12 -12.15 29.19
C LYS A 276 -0.60 -13.31 28.47
N LEU A 277 -0.17 -13.67 27.24
CA LEU A 277 -0.89 -14.60 26.35
C LEU A 277 -0.22 -15.95 26.40
N GLY A 278 0.52 -16.54 26.95
CA GLY A 278 1.04 -17.91 27.03
C GLY A 278 1.21 -18.68 25.69
N VAL A 279 1.16 -17.98 24.54
CA VAL A 279 1.36 -18.48 23.17
C VAL A 279 2.36 -17.61 22.45
N PRO A 280 2.97 -18.05 21.31
CA PRO A 280 3.81 -17.18 20.50
C PRO A 280 3.06 -15.93 20.06
N CYS A 281 3.70 -14.77 20.14
CA CYS A 281 3.08 -13.49 19.80
C CYS A 281 4.00 -12.62 18.93
N VAL A 282 3.37 -11.85 18.06
CA VAL A 282 3.98 -10.72 17.36
C VAL A 282 3.20 -9.46 17.72
N GLU A 283 3.88 -8.43 18.18
CA GLU A 283 3.25 -7.15 18.49
C GLU A 283 3.24 -6.23 17.27
N TYR A 284 2.12 -5.50 17.05
CA TYR A 284 1.97 -4.60 15.90
C TYR A 284 1.68 -3.14 16.28
N GLY A 285 2.07 -2.74 17.48
CA GLY A 285 1.97 -1.37 17.97
C GLY A 285 1.02 -1.23 19.16
N ARG A 286 0.98 -0.04 19.73
CA ARG A 286 0.22 0.26 20.95
C ARG A 286 -1.27 0.33 20.67
N GLU A 287 -2.09 -0.17 21.60
CA GLU A 287 -3.55 -0.03 21.54
C GLU A 287 -3.94 1.46 21.49
N GLY A 288 -4.87 1.82 20.59
CA GLY A 288 -5.33 3.20 20.39
C GLY A 288 -4.36 4.14 19.66
N ASP A 289 -3.14 3.69 19.33
CA ASP A 289 -2.17 4.48 18.56
C ASP A 289 -2.09 4.00 17.11
N GLY A 290 -3.00 4.53 16.28
CA GLY A 290 -3.09 4.14 14.86
C GLY A 290 -1.80 4.42 14.07
N ALA A 291 -1.01 5.42 14.46
CA ALA A 291 0.26 5.74 13.79
C ALA A 291 1.33 4.69 14.09
N ASP A 292 1.43 4.27 15.35
CA ASP A 292 2.34 3.22 15.77
C ASP A 292 1.95 1.88 15.12
N GLN A 293 0.66 1.55 15.13
CA GLN A 293 0.13 0.35 14.48
C GLN A 293 0.37 0.34 12.97
N ALA A 294 0.14 1.45 12.28
CA ALA A 294 0.36 1.58 10.84
C ALA A 294 1.83 1.33 10.47
N ARG A 295 2.75 1.84 11.27
CA ARG A 295 4.20 1.67 11.06
C ARG A 295 4.63 0.21 11.15
N HIS A 296 4.02 -0.59 12.03
CA HIS A 296 4.46 -1.94 12.35
C HIS A 296 3.69 -3.05 11.63
N ILE A 297 2.45 -2.82 11.20
CA ILE A 297 1.54 -3.88 10.77
C ILE A 297 2.11 -4.80 9.67
N PHE A 298 2.75 -4.27 8.63
CA PHE A 298 3.26 -5.11 7.55
C PHE A 298 4.49 -5.93 7.97
N ARG A 299 5.37 -5.33 8.78
CA ARG A 299 6.51 -6.05 9.35
C ARG A 299 6.04 -7.19 10.27
N SER A 300 5.03 -6.93 11.09
CA SER A 300 4.46 -7.94 11.99
C SER A 300 3.79 -9.08 11.22
N LEU A 301 3.06 -8.78 10.13
CA LEU A 301 2.51 -9.81 9.25
C LEU A 301 3.58 -10.64 8.53
N ARG A 302 4.75 -10.05 8.19
CA ARG A 302 5.89 -10.79 7.63
C ARG A 302 6.56 -11.67 8.68
N ALA A 303 6.70 -11.18 9.92
CA ALA A 303 7.28 -11.95 11.01
C ALA A 303 6.49 -13.25 11.31
N LEU A 304 5.17 -13.24 11.17
CA LEU A 304 4.35 -14.44 11.26
C LEU A 304 4.71 -15.49 10.19
N ASP A 305 4.99 -15.04 8.95
CA ASP A 305 5.44 -15.94 7.88
C ASP A 305 6.83 -16.55 8.16
N GLU A 306 7.73 -15.76 8.75
CA GLU A 306 9.09 -16.20 9.11
C GLU A 306 9.09 -17.21 10.26
N GLN A 307 8.17 -17.05 11.21
CA GLN A 307 7.97 -17.99 12.32
C GLN A 307 7.31 -19.28 11.85
N GLY A 308 6.67 -19.30 10.67
CA GLY A 308 6.02 -20.48 10.12
C GLY A 308 4.68 -20.78 10.78
N ASP A 309 4.02 -19.77 11.33
CA ASP A 309 2.72 -19.89 11.99
C ASP A 309 1.63 -20.38 11.02
N ALA A 310 0.77 -21.29 11.48
CA ALA A 310 -0.32 -21.82 10.68
C ALA A 310 -1.66 -21.13 11.00
N VAL A 311 -1.95 -20.87 12.27
CA VAL A 311 -3.17 -20.23 12.78
C VAL A 311 -2.78 -19.00 13.57
N VAL A 312 -3.40 -17.86 13.26
CA VAL A 312 -3.13 -16.59 13.93
C VAL A 312 -4.44 -15.94 14.36
N TYR A 313 -4.53 -15.62 15.63
CA TYR A 313 -5.57 -14.75 16.17
C TYR A 313 -5.03 -13.34 16.34
N ALA A 314 -5.71 -12.38 15.72
CA ALA A 314 -5.26 -10.98 15.72
C ALA A 314 -6.21 -10.10 16.53
N ARG A 315 -5.65 -9.25 17.39
CA ARG A 315 -6.41 -8.16 18.05
C ARG A 315 -6.97 -7.23 16.98
N CYS A 316 -8.23 -6.84 17.11
CA CYS A 316 -8.87 -5.89 16.21
C CYS A 316 -8.50 -4.45 16.62
N PRO A 317 -7.95 -3.61 15.72
CA PRO A 317 -7.73 -2.19 15.99
C PRO A 317 -9.06 -1.41 15.96
N GLN A 318 -9.03 -0.16 16.40
CA GLN A 318 -10.16 0.78 16.23
C GLN A 318 -10.49 0.95 14.74
N LYS A 319 -11.75 1.27 14.45
CA LYS A 319 -12.29 1.36 13.07
C LYS A 319 -12.52 2.81 12.64
N ASP A 320 -11.74 3.74 13.17
CA ASP A 320 -11.84 5.19 12.93
C ASP A 320 -10.47 5.83 12.72
N GLY A 321 -10.43 7.06 12.26
CA GLY A 321 -9.23 7.82 12.01
C GLY A 321 -8.16 7.01 11.23
N LEU A 322 -6.91 7.09 11.68
CA LEU A 322 -5.80 6.32 11.06
C LEU A 322 -5.88 4.82 11.35
N SER A 323 -6.47 4.41 12.47
CA SER A 323 -6.66 2.98 12.79
C SER A 323 -7.55 2.27 11.78
N MET A 324 -8.46 2.98 11.09
CA MET A 324 -9.23 2.47 9.96
C MET A 324 -8.31 1.93 8.84
N ALA A 325 -7.15 2.55 8.60
CA ALA A 325 -6.20 2.07 7.61
C ALA A 325 -5.58 0.73 8.03
N VAL A 326 -5.24 0.58 9.31
CA VAL A 326 -4.72 -0.67 9.87
C VAL A 326 -5.79 -1.77 9.83
N TYR A 327 -7.01 -1.45 10.27
CA TYR A 327 -8.16 -2.36 10.19
C TYR A 327 -8.39 -2.85 8.76
N ASN A 328 -8.38 -1.96 7.77
CA ASN A 328 -8.55 -2.32 6.36
C ASN A 328 -7.47 -3.28 5.86
N ARG A 329 -6.22 -3.18 6.31
CA ARG A 329 -5.14 -4.13 5.95
C ARG A 329 -5.33 -5.47 6.64
N LEU A 330 -5.66 -5.47 7.93
CA LEU A 330 -5.88 -6.69 8.70
C LEU A 330 -7.10 -7.48 8.24
N ILE A 331 -8.24 -6.82 7.98
CA ILE A 331 -9.43 -7.54 7.51
C ILE A 331 -9.19 -8.21 6.15
N ARG A 332 -8.35 -7.62 5.28
CA ARG A 332 -7.94 -8.23 4.01
C ARG A 332 -6.95 -9.37 4.20
N ALA A 333 -5.99 -9.23 5.13
CA ALA A 333 -5.09 -10.31 5.51
C ALA A 333 -5.86 -11.50 6.06
N ALA A 334 -6.91 -11.24 6.85
CA ALA A 334 -7.83 -12.23 7.41
C ALA A 334 -8.89 -12.76 6.42
N ALA A 335 -8.87 -12.34 5.14
CA ALA A 335 -9.89 -12.68 4.15
C ALA A 335 -11.33 -12.41 4.65
N PHE A 336 -11.52 -11.30 5.38
CA PHE A 336 -12.77 -10.85 6.01
C PHE A 336 -13.30 -11.75 7.12
N ARG A 337 -12.45 -12.59 7.73
CA ARG A 337 -12.81 -13.37 8.92
C ARG A 337 -12.68 -12.49 10.17
N VAL A 338 -13.81 -12.11 10.74
CA VAL A 338 -13.91 -11.35 11.99
C VAL A 338 -14.87 -12.08 12.92
N ILE A 339 -14.49 -12.23 14.17
CA ILE A 339 -15.33 -12.79 15.23
C ILE A 339 -15.51 -11.69 16.29
N GLU A 340 -16.75 -11.32 16.55
CA GLU A 340 -17.11 -10.46 17.67
C GLU A 340 -17.17 -11.31 18.95
N LEU A 341 -16.44 -10.90 19.99
CA LEU A 341 -16.26 -11.62 21.24
C LEU A 341 -17.22 -11.15 22.35
#